data_2a2493ac7197d92333c6ad5e8fefe75c
#
_entry.id   2a2493ac7197d92333c6ad5e8fefe75c
#
_cell.length_a   1.000
_cell.length_b   1.000
_cell.length_c   1.000
_cell.angle_alpha   90.00
_cell.angle_beta   90.00
_cell.angle_gamma   90.00
#
_symmetry.space_group_name_H-M   'P 1'
#
loop_
_entity.id
_entity.type
_entity.pdbx_description
1 polymer ?
#
loop_
_entity_poly.entity_id
_entity_poly.type
_entity_poly.pdbx_seq_one_letter_code
_entity_poly.pdbx_strand_id
1 'polypeptide(L)'
;MAKKKYAYSKDLRMYSFLNPPVILPILPFLQFFMKGLYYTDACDKSIRRERISVPVKDGAKINVYLYTPEFADEKNSPCIIFYHGGGFVYNAAPHHFTLAKNLAKALSVKVFFVDYRLAPAFPFPTAVLDAYYSYRYISENADSFGIDRNRIAVCGDSAGGNFSAVTCLMARDEGFTMPCAQVLLYPFVDEDTTTPSMLEFTDTPMCNSKAAVNYNKAYIPGGKYEPKEWFSAVDAESHAGLPEAYVETAEFDCLRDGGFRYYEKLVSAGSKATLFETKGTMHGYDIATKSEIYSLCMKKRTEFLKRVFEEKQ
;
A
#
# COMPACT_ATOMS: atom_id res chain seq x y z
N MET A 1 -5.88 -34.81 -14.94
CA MET A 1 -5.86 -33.38 -14.59
C MET A 1 -5.22 -33.27 -13.21
N ALA A 2 -4.07 -32.60 -13.08
CA ALA A 2 -3.48 -32.33 -11.76
C ALA A 2 -4.50 -31.54 -10.93
N LYS A 3 -4.77 -31.99 -9.68
CA LYS A 3 -5.60 -31.23 -8.74
C LYS A 3 -5.01 -29.84 -8.61
N LYS A 4 -5.82 -28.79 -8.87
CA LYS A 4 -5.37 -27.42 -8.61
C LYS A 4 -5.00 -27.31 -7.13
N LYS A 5 -3.76 -26.97 -6.85
CA LYS A 5 -3.20 -26.91 -5.48
C LYS A 5 -3.95 -25.90 -4.59
N TYR A 6 -4.47 -24.80 -5.20
CA TYR A 6 -5.20 -23.74 -4.50
C TYR A 6 -6.59 -23.53 -5.09
N ALA A 7 -7.57 -23.31 -4.23
CA ALA A 7 -8.99 -23.14 -4.62
C ALA A 7 -9.33 -21.65 -4.90
N TYR A 8 -8.65 -21.04 -5.88
CA TYR A 8 -8.93 -19.66 -6.25
C TYR A 8 -10.39 -19.44 -6.69
N SER A 9 -10.95 -18.29 -6.33
CA SER A 9 -12.22 -17.80 -6.82
C SER A 9 -12.25 -17.82 -8.36
N LYS A 10 -13.43 -18.05 -8.93
CA LYS A 10 -13.58 -18.23 -10.38
C LYS A 10 -12.94 -17.10 -11.18
N ASP A 11 -13.18 -15.86 -10.74
CA ASP A 11 -12.70 -14.64 -11.40
C ASP A 11 -11.19 -14.45 -11.31
N LEU A 12 -10.54 -15.08 -10.34
CA LEU A 12 -9.10 -14.98 -10.14
C LEU A 12 -8.29 -16.07 -10.86
N ARG A 13 -8.96 -17.13 -11.34
CA ARG A 13 -8.27 -18.28 -11.97
C ARG A 13 -7.45 -17.90 -13.20
N MET A 14 -7.90 -16.90 -13.96
CA MET A 14 -7.17 -16.42 -15.12
C MET A 14 -5.86 -15.71 -14.77
N TYR A 15 -5.67 -15.29 -13.53
CA TYR A 15 -4.45 -14.63 -13.05
C TYR A 15 -3.50 -15.62 -12.35
N SER A 16 -3.90 -16.88 -12.18
CA SER A 16 -3.14 -17.90 -11.42
C SER A 16 -1.81 -18.32 -12.05
N PHE A 17 -1.49 -17.86 -13.25
CA PHE A 17 -0.21 -18.09 -13.92
C PHE A 17 0.73 -16.89 -13.88
N LEU A 18 0.28 -15.74 -13.31
CA LEU A 18 1.08 -14.54 -13.27
C LEU A 18 2.12 -14.62 -12.15
N ASN A 19 3.39 -14.69 -12.55
CA ASN A 19 4.53 -14.63 -11.64
C ASN A 19 5.55 -13.64 -12.20
N PRO A 20 5.47 -12.35 -11.80
CA PRO A 20 6.44 -11.35 -12.23
C PRO A 20 7.86 -11.77 -11.84
N PRO A 21 8.80 -11.92 -12.78
CA PRO A 21 10.15 -12.37 -12.45
C PRO A 21 10.96 -11.26 -11.80
N VAL A 22 11.60 -11.55 -10.67
CA VAL A 22 12.58 -10.63 -10.07
C VAL A 22 13.96 -10.91 -10.66
N ILE A 23 14.22 -10.33 -11.82
CA ILE A 23 15.50 -10.48 -12.52
C ILE A 23 16.24 -9.13 -12.42
N LEU A 24 17.16 -9.02 -11.45
CA LEU A 24 17.84 -7.77 -11.12
C LEU A 24 18.44 -7.03 -12.32
N PRO A 25 19.15 -7.68 -13.28
CA PRO A 25 19.73 -6.97 -14.42
C PRO A 25 18.73 -6.30 -15.36
N ILE A 26 17.50 -6.80 -15.46
CA ILE A 26 16.46 -6.23 -16.36
C ILE A 26 15.48 -5.31 -15.65
N LEU A 27 15.50 -5.27 -14.30
CA LEU A 27 14.60 -4.41 -13.53
C LEU A 27 14.61 -2.94 -13.96
N PRO A 28 15.77 -2.27 -14.17
CA PRO A 28 15.79 -0.88 -14.60
C PRO A 28 15.06 -0.65 -15.94
N PHE A 29 15.20 -1.60 -16.88
CA PHE A 29 14.51 -1.54 -18.17
C PHE A 29 12.99 -1.72 -17.98
N LEU A 30 12.58 -2.70 -17.18
CA LEU A 30 11.16 -2.90 -16.85
C LEU A 30 10.56 -1.69 -16.12
N GLN A 31 11.29 -1.10 -15.18
CA GLN A 31 10.88 0.12 -14.49
C GLN A 31 10.69 1.28 -15.46
N PHE A 32 11.63 1.48 -16.37
CA PHE A 32 11.51 2.53 -17.40
C PHE A 32 10.26 2.33 -18.27
N PHE A 33 10.03 1.11 -18.74
CA PHE A 33 8.85 0.80 -19.53
C PHE A 33 7.55 0.96 -18.74
N MET A 34 7.46 0.42 -17.52
CA MET A 34 6.28 0.53 -16.68
C MET A 34 6.00 1.98 -16.27
N LYS A 35 7.02 2.81 -16.12
CA LYS A 35 6.83 4.25 -15.85
C LYS A 35 6.06 4.95 -16.97
N GLY A 36 6.11 4.45 -18.18
CA GLY A 36 5.28 4.89 -19.28
C GLY A 36 3.78 4.77 -19.01
N LEU A 37 3.35 3.79 -18.20
CA LEU A 37 1.94 3.59 -17.83
C LEU A 37 1.36 4.76 -17.03
N TYR A 38 2.19 5.51 -16.29
CA TYR A 38 1.74 6.72 -15.59
C TYR A 38 1.25 7.80 -16.55
N TYR A 39 1.79 7.84 -17.78
CA TYR A 39 1.36 8.79 -18.80
C TYR A 39 0.09 8.35 -19.53
N THR A 40 -0.19 7.04 -19.54
CA THR A 40 -1.37 6.46 -20.17
C THR A 40 -2.56 6.32 -19.23
N ASP A 41 -2.39 6.63 -17.92
CA ASP A 41 -3.48 6.58 -16.95
C ASP A 41 -4.51 7.67 -17.25
N ALA A 42 -5.51 7.30 -18.02
CA ALA A 42 -6.61 8.17 -18.39
C ALA A 42 -7.60 8.34 -17.23
N CYS A 43 -8.06 9.57 -17.04
CA CYS A 43 -9.19 9.89 -16.20
C CYS A 43 -10.41 10.22 -17.07
N ASP A 44 -11.57 9.71 -16.66
CA ASP A 44 -12.83 10.19 -17.23
C ASP A 44 -13.20 11.58 -16.67
N LYS A 45 -14.30 12.17 -17.18
CA LYS A 45 -14.72 13.53 -16.78
C LYS A 45 -15.06 13.66 -15.29
N SER A 46 -15.29 12.56 -14.59
CA SER A 46 -15.68 12.56 -13.17
C SER A 46 -14.50 12.68 -12.20
N ILE A 47 -13.26 12.69 -12.71
CA ILE A 47 -12.06 12.80 -11.89
C ILE A 47 -10.96 13.59 -12.60
N ARG A 48 -10.41 14.60 -11.94
CA ARG A 48 -9.24 15.36 -12.40
C ARG A 48 -7.98 14.74 -11.82
N ARG A 49 -6.92 14.66 -12.62
CA ARG A 49 -5.58 14.24 -12.21
C ARG A 49 -4.58 15.36 -12.39
N GLU A 50 -3.84 15.66 -11.35
CA GLU A 50 -2.76 16.66 -11.35
C GLU A 50 -1.46 16.01 -10.87
N ARG A 51 -0.33 16.45 -11.44
CA ARG A 51 1.00 16.03 -10.99
C ARG A 51 1.60 17.09 -10.10
N ILE A 52 1.96 16.71 -8.89
CA ILE A 52 2.59 17.56 -7.89
C ILE A 52 4.03 17.11 -7.72
N SER A 53 4.96 18.06 -7.61
CA SER A 53 6.37 17.78 -7.30
C SER A 53 6.61 17.98 -5.80
N VAL A 54 6.87 16.91 -5.08
CA VAL A 54 6.99 16.90 -3.62
C VAL A 54 8.46 16.75 -3.22
N PRO A 55 9.01 17.67 -2.43
CA PRO A 55 10.37 17.54 -1.89
C PRO A 55 10.41 16.46 -0.82
N VAL A 56 11.51 15.69 -0.81
CA VAL A 56 11.77 14.62 0.17
C VAL A 56 13.07 14.87 0.94
N LYS A 57 13.37 14.03 1.93
CA LYS A 57 14.42 14.26 2.94
C LYS A 57 15.79 14.65 2.38
N ASP A 58 16.22 14.01 1.30
CA ASP A 58 17.53 14.20 0.69
C ASP A 58 17.61 15.36 -0.30
N GLY A 59 16.55 16.19 -0.37
CA GLY A 59 16.45 17.32 -1.30
C GLY A 59 16.00 16.92 -2.72
N ALA A 60 15.81 15.64 -3.00
CA ALA A 60 15.21 15.20 -4.25
C ALA A 60 13.71 15.59 -4.29
N LYS A 61 13.14 15.51 -5.48
CA LYS A 61 11.70 15.70 -5.68
C LYS A 61 11.12 14.45 -6.31
N ILE A 62 10.02 13.96 -5.73
CA ILE A 62 9.23 12.86 -6.29
C ILE A 62 7.92 13.38 -6.88
N ASN A 63 7.31 12.61 -7.77
CA ASN A 63 5.98 12.93 -8.27
C ASN A 63 4.92 12.37 -7.31
N VAL A 64 3.87 13.15 -7.10
CA VAL A 64 2.62 12.71 -6.49
C VAL A 64 1.50 13.07 -7.43
N TYR A 65 0.63 12.12 -7.72
CA TYR A 65 -0.53 12.36 -8.58
C TYR A 65 -1.78 12.55 -7.73
N LEU A 66 -2.32 13.76 -7.75
CA LEU A 66 -3.56 14.10 -7.04
C LEU A 66 -4.77 13.77 -7.93
N TYR A 67 -5.59 12.84 -7.45
CA TYR A 67 -6.91 12.54 -8.03
C TYR A 67 -7.97 13.29 -7.24
N THR A 68 -8.67 14.21 -7.91
CA THR A 68 -9.77 15.00 -7.35
C THR A 68 -11.07 14.62 -8.05
N PRO A 69 -11.98 13.90 -7.39
CA PRO A 69 -13.29 13.60 -7.98
C PRO A 69 -14.18 14.84 -8.04
N GLU A 70 -15.13 14.86 -8.98
CA GLU A 70 -16.01 16.00 -9.27
C GLU A 70 -16.76 16.52 -8.03
N PHE A 71 -17.13 15.60 -7.12
CA PHE A 71 -17.91 15.93 -5.91
C PHE A 71 -17.05 15.99 -4.63
N ALA A 72 -15.74 16.10 -4.74
CA ALA A 72 -14.90 16.35 -3.58
C ALA A 72 -15.10 17.79 -3.07
N ASP A 73 -15.14 17.94 -1.75
CA ASP A 73 -15.15 19.27 -1.15
C ASP A 73 -13.92 20.07 -1.59
N GLU A 74 -14.13 21.32 -1.98
CA GLU A 74 -13.02 22.22 -2.37
C GLU A 74 -12.13 22.56 -1.17
N LYS A 75 -12.74 22.66 0.02
CA LYS A 75 -12.07 22.99 1.29
C LYS A 75 -12.39 21.95 2.34
N ASN A 76 -11.41 21.68 3.21
CA ASN A 76 -11.54 20.72 4.32
C ASN A 76 -11.95 19.29 3.89
N SER A 77 -11.60 18.89 2.64
CA SER A 77 -11.85 17.53 2.18
C SER A 77 -11.04 16.52 3.00
N PRO A 78 -11.62 15.39 3.42
CA PRO A 78 -10.79 14.25 3.80
C PRO A 78 -9.91 13.84 2.63
N CYS A 79 -8.80 13.16 2.90
CA CYS A 79 -7.99 12.62 1.82
C CYS A 79 -7.33 11.29 2.17
N ILE A 80 -6.89 10.60 1.13
CA ILE A 80 -6.12 9.36 1.22
C ILE A 80 -4.77 9.60 0.57
N ILE A 81 -3.69 9.23 1.27
CA ILE A 81 -2.38 9.10 0.65
C ILE A 81 -2.19 7.63 0.33
N PHE A 82 -2.01 7.33 -0.96
CA PHE A 82 -1.95 5.98 -1.47
C PHE A 82 -0.54 5.61 -1.90
N TYR A 83 -0.02 4.52 -1.36
CA TYR A 83 1.25 3.91 -1.70
C TYR A 83 1.01 2.60 -2.44
N HIS A 84 1.51 2.48 -3.67
CA HIS A 84 1.32 1.27 -4.47
C HIS A 84 2.21 0.12 -4.04
N GLY A 85 1.79 -1.11 -4.33
CA GLY A 85 2.59 -2.31 -4.19
C GLY A 85 3.66 -2.47 -5.28
N GLY A 86 4.35 -3.60 -5.26
CA GLY A 86 5.37 -3.92 -6.26
C GLY A 86 6.70 -4.35 -5.67
N GLY A 87 6.71 -4.85 -4.42
CA GLY A 87 7.90 -5.43 -3.78
C GLY A 87 9.08 -4.46 -3.69
N PHE A 88 8.82 -3.16 -3.57
CA PHE A 88 9.82 -2.09 -3.52
C PHE A 88 10.61 -1.87 -4.82
N VAL A 89 10.35 -2.68 -5.87
CA VAL A 89 11.12 -2.71 -7.13
C VAL A 89 10.29 -2.45 -8.38
N TYR A 90 8.98 -2.63 -8.35
CA TYR A 90 8.13 -2.38 -9.50
C TYR A 90 7.36 -1.07 -9.39
N ASN A 91 7.25 -0.37 -10.52
CA ASN A 91 6.35 0.77 -10.63
C ASN A 91 4.88 0.31 -10.53
N ALA A 92 4.01 1.27 -10.24
CA ALA A 92 2.58 1.00 -10.22
C ALA A 92 2.09 0.42 -11.56
N ALA A 93 1.20 -0.55 -11.46
CA ALA A 93 0.49 -1.15 -12.58
C ALA A 93 -0.92 -0.53 -12.72
N PRO A 94 -1.62 -0.72 -13.85
CA PRO A 94 -2.92 -0.07 -14.11
C PRO A 94 -3.99 -0.27 -13.04
N HIS A 95 -3.98 -1.41 -12.35
CA HIS A 95 -4.94 -1.69 -11.29
C HIS A 95 -4.75 -0.80 -10.05
N HIS A 96 -3.52 -0.37 -9.74
CA HIS A 96 -3.27 0.58 -8.64
C HIS A 96 -3.91 1.94 -8.92
N PHE A 97 -3.78 2.46 -10.15
CA PHE A 97 -4.45 3.70 -10.55
C PHE A 97 -5.97 3.56 -10.51
N THR A 98 -6.48 2.40 -10.94
CA THR A 98 -7.92 2.09 -10.88
C THR A 98 -8.40 2.07 -9.42
N LEU A 99 -7.67 1.43 -8.52
CA LEU A 99 -8.00 1.38 -7.10
C LEU A 99 -8.03 2.79 -6.50
N ALA A 100 -6.99 3.60 -6.73
CA ALA A 100 -6.93 4.98 -6.23
C ALA A 100 -8.11 5.84 -6.74
N LYS A 101 -8.44 5.74 -8.03
CA LYS A 101 -9.59 6.43 -8.62
C LYS A 101 -10.93 5.95 -8.07
N ASN A 102 -11.07 4.65 -7.84
CA ASN A 102 -12.29 4.08 -7.27
C ASN A 102 -12.48 4.51 -5.82
N LEU A 103 -11.42 4.56 -5.00
CA LEU A 103 -11.47 5.12 -3.65
C LEU A 103 -11.89 6.61 -3.67
N ALA A 104 -11.25 7.40 -4.54
CA ALA A 104 -11.57 8.82 -4.68
C ALA A 104 -13.06 9.04 -5.01
N LYS A 105 -13.59 8.32 -6.01
CA LYS A 105 -14.98 8.43 -6.44
C LYS A 105 -15.97 7.94 -5.40
N ALA A 106 -15.71 6.77 -4.81
CA ALA A 106 -16.65 6.13 -3.88
C ALA A 106 -16.82 6.92 -2.58
N LEU A 107 -15.79 7.65 -2.17
CA LEU A 107 -15.77 8.45 -0.94
C LEU A 107 -15.94 9.95 -1.19
N SER A 108 -15.88 10.39 -2.44
CA SER A 108 -15.82 11.82 -2.82
C SER A 108 -14.65 12.56 -2.13
N VAL A 109 -13.50 11.91 -2.00
CA VAL A 109 -12.30 12.46 -1.34
C VAL A 109 -11.13 12.59 -2.29
N LYS A 110 -10.19 13.47 -1.96
CA LYS A 110 -8.93 13.59 -2.70
C LYS A 110 -8.01 12.41 -2.41
N VAL A 111 -7.34 11.87 -3.45
CA VAL A 111 -6.36 10.79 -3.30
C VAL A 111 -5.01 11.25 -3.85
N PHE A 112 -3.99 11.22 -3.02
CA PHE A 112 -2.60 11.50 -3.38
C PHE A 112 -1.87 10.18 -3.63
N PHE A 113 -1.62 9.88 -4.89
CA PHE A 113 -0.92 8.68 -5.33
C PHE A 113 0.57 8.95 -5.40
N VAL A 114 1.37 8.33 -4.54
CA VAL A 114 2.80 8.60 -4.40
C VAL A 114 3.62 7.73 -5.36
N ASP A 115 4.39 8.37 -6.25
CA ASP A 115 5.36 7.73 -7.15
C ASP A 115 6.75 7.76 -6.50
N TYR A 116 6.94 6.93 -5.47
CA TYR A 116 8.18 6.83 -4.69
C TYR A 116 9.31 6.17 -5.50
N ARG A 117 10.56 6.44 -5.12
CA ARG A 117 11.76 5.88 -5.77
C ARG A 117 11.92 4.40 -5.45
N LEU A 118 12.46 3.64 -6.41
CA LEU A 118 12.47 2.17 -6.39
C LEU A 118 13.88 1.59 -6.32
N ALA A 119 14.01 0.49 -5.62
CA ALA A 119 15.19 -0.36 -5.71
C ALA A 119 15.27 -1.05 -7.10
N PRO A 120 16.46 -1.46 -7.56
CA PRO A 120 17.75 -1.39 -6.87
C PRO A 120 18.46 -0.04 -6.97
N ALA A 121 17.99 0.90 -7.82
CA ALA A 121 18.62 2.21 -7.97
C ALA A 121 18.57 3.04 -6.68
N PHE A 122 17.51 2.89 -5.91
CA PHE A 122 17.27 3.55 -4.65
C PHE A 122 16.93 2.51 -3.56
N PRO A 123 17.96 1.91 -2.94
CA PRO A 123 17.74 0.89 -1.92
C PRO A 123 17.17 1.49 -0.63
N PHE A 124 16.82 0.63 0.32
CA PHE A 124 16.41 1.02 1.67
C PHE A 124 17.42 2.00 2.29
N PRO A 125 16.97 3.06 2.97
CA PRO A 125 15.57 3.39 3.29
C PRO A 125 14.90 4.41 2.35
N THR A 126 15.38 4.58 1.12
CA THR A 126 14.92 5.68 0.24
C THR A 126 13.41 5.69 0.05
N ALA A 127 12.80 4.56 -0.34
CA ALA A 127 11.37 4.51 -0.65
C ALA A 127 10.48 4.77 0.59
N VAL A 128 10.85 4.24 1.75
CA VAL A 128 10.09 4.47 2.99
C VAL A 128 10.20 5.93 3.44
N LEU A 129 11.36 6.55 3.24
CA LEU A 129 11.53 7.99 3.49
C LEU A 129 10.74 8.83 2.50
N ASP A 130 10.70 8.47 1.22
CA ASP A 130 9.86 9.14 0.21
C ASP A 130 8.38 9.09 0.62
N ALA A 131 7.91 7.92 1.08
CA ALA A 131 6.54 7.76 1.55
C ALA A 131 6.23 8.66 2.75
N TYR A 132 7.06 8.62 3.79
CA TYR A 132 6.86 9.42 4.99
C TYR A 132 6.95 10.93 4.73
N TYR A 133 7.96 11.39 3.99
CA TYR A 133 8.11 12.81 3.69
C TYR A 133 7.07 13.34 2.72
N SER A 134 6.51 12.50 1.85
CA SER A 134 5.32 12.87 1.07
C SER A 134 4.09 13.09 1.95
N TYR A 135 3.87 12.23 2.95
CA TYR A 135 2.84 12.42 3.96
C TYR A 135 3.03 13.74 4.71
N ARG A 136 4.23 14.00 5.21
CA ARG A 136 4.54 15.25 5.92
C ARG A 136 4.25 16.47 5.05
N TYR A 137 4.80 16.50 3.84
CA TYR A 137 4.59 17.61 2.92
C TYR A 137 3.11 17.87 2.62
N ILE A 138 2.34 16.84 2.35
CA ILE A 138 0.90 16.96 2.09
C ILE A 138 0.17 17.47 3.33
N SER A 139 0.49 16.95 4.51
CA SER A 139 -0.10 17.38 5.78
C SER A 139 0.27 18.82 6.15
N GLU A 140 1.52 19.22 5.97
CA GLU A 140 1.99 20.60 6.23
C GLU A 140 1.38 21.62 5.26
N ASN A 141 1.01 21.21 4.05
CA ASN A 141 0.39 22.04 3.03
C ASN A 141 -1.13 21.78 2.85
N ALA A 142 -1.79 21.25 3.87
CA ALA A 142 -3.19 20.81 3.82
C ALA A 142 -4.13 21.91 3.28
N ASP A 143 -3.98 23.14 3.76
CA ASP A 143 -4.80 24.30 3.32
C ASP A 143 -4.65 24.58 1.83
N SER A 144 -3.43 24.49 1.30
CA SER A 144 -3.14 24.70 -0.13
C SER A 144 -3.77 23.64 -1.02
N PHE A 145 -3.94 22.44 -0.49
CA PHE A 145 -4.63 21.33 -1.18
C PHE A 145 -6.13 21.29 -0.90
N GLY A 146 -6.66 22.17 -0.04
CA GLY A 146 -8.05 22.16 0.38
C GLY A 146 -8.45 20.86 1.10
N ILE A 147 -7.54 20.31 1.91
CA ILE A 147 -7.78 19.11 2.69
C ILE A 147 -7.77 19.41 4.19
N ASP A 148 -8.42 18.53 4.96
CA ASP A 148 -8.38 18.56 6.41
C ASP A 148 -7.19 17.75 6.92
N ARG A 149 -6.24 18.42 7.58
CA ARG A 149 -5.06 17.78 8.15
C ARG A 149 -5.38 16.65 9.14
N ASN A 150 -6.51 16.72 9.83
CA ASN A 150 -6.93 15.73 10.82
C ASN A 150 -7.65 14.54 10.18
N ARG A 151 -8.00 14.64 8.89
CA ARG A 151 -8.69 13.58 8.15
C ARG A 151 -7.88 13.07 6.96
N ILE A 152 -6.58 12.84 7.20
CA ILE A 152 -5.66 12.21 6.25
C ILE A 152 -5.51 10.73 6.62
N ALA A 153 -6.00 9.82 5.80
CA ALA A 153 -5.73 8.39 5.92
C ALA A 153 -4.56 7.97 5.02
N VAL A 154 -3.76 7.01 5.47
CA VAL A 154 -2.76 6.34 4.63
C VAL A 154 -3.29 4.98 4.18
N CYS A 155 -3.08 4.63 2.92
CA CYS A 155 -3.56 3.39 2.32
C CYS A 155 -2.50 2.82 1.40
N GLY A 156 -2.31 1.51 1.41
CA GLY A 156 -1.41 0.89 0.46
C GLY A 156 -1.54 -0.62 0.42
N ASP A 157 -1.11 -1.18 -0.69
CA ASP A 157 -1.12 -2.62 -0.93
C ASP A 157 0.30 -3.20 -0.91
N SER A 158 0.49 -4.41 -0.36
CA SER A 158 1.77 -5.11 -0.35
C SER A 158 2.91 -4.26 0.25
N ALA A 159 3.94 -3.90 -0.51
CA ALA A 159 4.99 -2.95 -0.12
C ALA A 159 4.42 -1.57 0.26
N GLY A 160 3.35 -1.12 -0.41
CA GLY A 160 2.65 0.11 -0.03
C GLY A 160 1.95 0.01 1.31
N GLY A 161 1.50 -1.19 1.69
CA GLY A 161 1.00 -1.49 3.04
C GLY A 161 2.09 -1.32 4.10
N ASN A 162 3.34 -1.73 3.81
CA ASN A 162 4.49 -1.41 4.67
C ASN A 162 4.64 0.10 4.85
N PHE A 163 4.68 0.86 3.76
CA PHE A 163 4.82 2.31 3.85
C PHE A 163 3.71 2.98 4.64
N SER A 164 2.47 2.47 4.53
CA SER A 164 1.34 2.97 5.33
C SER A 164 1.56 2.74 6.82
N ALA A 165 1.97 1.52 7.22
CA ALA A 165 2.27 1.19 8.61
C ALA A 165 3.45 2.00 9.16
N VAL A 166 4.56 2.06 8.39
CA VAL A 166 5.78 2.77 8.80
C VAL A 166 5.58 4.29 8.85
N THR A 167 4.77 4.86 7.95
CA THR A 167 4.39 6.28 8.03
C THR A 167 3.72 6.60 9.37
N CYS A 168 2.85 5.72 9.88
CA CYS A 168 2.23 5.88 11.19
C CYS A 168 3.24 5.75 12.34
N LEU A 169 4.15 4.77 12.27
CA LEU A 169 5.23 4.61 13.27
C LEU A 169 6.11 5.87 13.32
N MET A 170 6.61 6.33 12.18
CA MET A 170 7.47 7.51 12.11
C MET A 170 6.76 8.78 12.56
N ALA A 171 5.49 8.98 12.20
CA ALA A 171 4.72 10.13 12.64
C ALA A 171 4.55 10.15 14.18
N ARG A 172 4.28 8.99 14.79
CA ARG A 172 4.23 8.85 16.25
C ARG A 172 5.57 9.18 16.91
N ASP A 173 6.64 8.58 16.40
CA ASP A 173 7.96 8.67 17.02
C ASP A 173 8.56 10.07 16.89
N GLU A 174 8.23 10.80 15.84
CA GLU A 174 8.59 12.21 15.66
C GLU A 174 7.61 13.20 16.34
N GLY A 175 6.52 12.73 16.95
CA GLY A 175 5.47 13.59 17.51
C GLY A 175 4.77 14.45 16.45
N PHE A 176 4.75 13.97 15.19
CA PHE A 176 4.08 14.67 14.09
C PHE A 176 2.57 14.37 14.07
N THR A 177 1.80 15.17 13.34
CA THR A 177 0.36 14.91 13.13
C THR A 177 0.17 13.47 12.64
N MET A 178 -0.67 12.71 13.34
CA MET A 178 -0.91 11.30 13.05
C MET A 178 -1.91 11.16 11.89
N PRO A 179 -1.73 10.22 10.94
CA PRO A 179 -2.83 9.82 10.06
C PRO A 179 -4.08 9.44 10.86
N CYS A 180 -5.27 9.75 10.37
CA CYS A 180 -6.51 9.38 11.06
C CYS A 180 -6.81 7.88 10.98
N ALA A 181 -6.29 7.20 9.96
CA ALA A 181 -6.38 5.74 9.79
C ALA A 181 -5.24 5.21 8.93
N GLN A 182 -4.97 3.91 9.07
CA GLN A 182 -4.10 3.12 8.20
C GLN A 182 -4.89 1.98 7.55
N VAL A 183 -4.85 1.89 6.21
CA VAL A 183 -5.52 0.84 5.43
C VAL A 183 -4.47 0.00 4.73
N LEU A 184 -4.34 -1.24 5.15
CA LEU A 184 -3.25 -2.14 4.78
C LEU A 184 -3.82 -3.32 4.00
N LEU A 185 -3.53 -3.38 2.70
CA LEU A 185 -4.06 -4.39 1.80
C LEU A 185 -3.00 -5.45 1.55
N TYR A 186 -3.21 -6.68 2.00
CA TYR A 186 -2.26 -7.80 1.97
C TYR A 186 -0.80 -7.33 2.18
N PRO A 187 -0.53 -6.64 3.32
CA PRO A 187 0.68 -5.84 3.47
C PRO A 187 1.93 -6.68 3.69
N PHE A 188 3.07 -6.18 3.21
CA PHE A 188 4.38 -6.62 3.68
C PHE A 188 4.73 -5.83 4.95
N VAL A 189 4.55 -6.42 6.11
CA VAL A 189 4.83 -5.76 7.41
C VAL A 189 5.71 -6.61 8.33
N ASP A 190 6.12 -7.79 7.86
CA ASP A 190 6.89 -8.78 8.61
C ASP A 190 7.95 -9.40 7.71
N GLU A 191 9.20 -9.37 8.13
CA GLU A 191 10.32 -9.97 7.40
C GLU A 191 10.54 -11.45 7.71
N ASP A 192 9.84 -11.99 8.74
CA ASP A 192 10.02 -13.36 9.18
C ASP A 192 9.63 -14.36 8.10
N THR A 193 10.65 -15.00 7.53
CA THR A 193 10.48 -16.01 6.47
C THR A 193 10.08 -17.39 7.01
N THR A 194 9.91 -17.54 8.32
CA THR A 194 9.56 -18.83 8.99
C THR A 194 8.09 -18.90 9.38
N THR A 195 7.29 -17.87 9.09
CA THR A 195 5.85 -17.93 9.34
C THR A 195 5.19 -19.07 8.55
N PRO A 196 4.11 -19.69 9.05
CA PRO A 196 3.43 -20.76 8.34
C PRO A 196 3.07 -20.42 6.90
N SER A 197 2.56 -19.20 6.64
CA SER A 197 2.23 -18.77 5.27
C SER A 197 3.46 -18.63 4.37
N MET A 198 4.60 -18.16 4.89
CA MET A 198 5.86 -18.11 4.14
C MET A 198 6.40 -19.52 3.80
N LEU A 199 6.23 -20.48 4.69
CA LEU A 199 6.65 -21.87 4.45
C LEU A 199 5.70 -22.59 3.49
N GLU A 200 4.40 -22.32 3.54
CA GLU A 200 3.37 -22.98 2.74
C GLU A 200 3.29 -22.43 1.31
N PHE A 201 3.25 -21.08 1.15
CA PHE A 201 2.96 -20.44 -0.14
C PHE A 201 4.23 -20.10 -0.92
N THR A 202 4.94 -21.14 -1.37
CA THR A 202 6.21 -21.02 -2.10
C THR A 202 6.06 -20.92 -3.63
N ASP A 203 4.85 -21.09 -4.14
CA ASP A 203 4.53 -21.16 -5.59
C ASP A 203 3.19 -20.51 -5.96
N THR A 204 2.64 -19.68 -5.08
CA THR A 204 1.43 -18.88 -5.37
C THR A 204 1.73 -17.82 -6.42
N PRO A 205 0.72 -17.44 -7.24
CA PRO A 205 0.89 -16.40 -8.25
C PRO A 205 1.07 -15.01 -7.64
N MET A 206 1.51 -14.08 -8.44
CA MET A 206 1.80 -12.67 -8.15
C MET A 206 2.95 -12.48 -7.15
N CYS A 207 2.82 -12.99 -5.93
CA CYS A 207 3.86 -13.04 -4.94
C CYS A 207 3.83 -14.39 -4.22
N ASN A 208 5.00 -14.98 -4.02
CA ASN A 208 5.22 -16.15 -3.18
C ASN A 208 6.48 -15.94 -2.35
N SER A 209 6.75 -16.80 -1.39
CA SER A 209 7.87 -16.60 -0.47
C SER A 209 9.23 -16.49 -1.16
N LYS A 210 9.44 -17.20 -2.28
CA LYS A 210 10.69 -17.09 -3.07
C LYS A 210 10.83 -15.72 -3.72
N ALA A 211 9.72 -15.20 -4.27
CA ALA A 211 9.68 -13.86 -4.85
C ALA A 211 9.88 -12.79 -3.77
N ALA A 212 9.21 -12.91 -2.62
CA ALA A 212 9.36 -12.01 -1.50
C ALA A 212 10.81 -11.89 -1.02
N VAL A 213 11.50 -13.02 -0.86
CA VAL A 213 12.94 -13.03 -0.52
C VAL A 213 13.79 -12.31 -1.57
N ASN A 214 13.48 -12.44 -2.86
CA ASN A 214 14.21 -11.76 -3.92
C ASN A 214 13.93 -10.26 -3.95
N TYR A 215 12.69 -9.83 -3.67
CA TYR A 215 12.35 -8.42 -3.49
C TYR A 215 13.15 -7.80 -2.34
N ASN A 216 13.20 -8.50 -1.20
CA ASN A 216 13.94 -8.06 -0.03
C ASN A 216 15.45 -7.90 -0.32
N LYS A 217 16.05 -8.84 -1.05
CA LYS A 217 17.46 -8.75 -1.48
C LYS A 217 17.73 -7.56 -2.41
N ALA A 218 16.78 -7.22 -3.28
CA ALA A 218 16.90 -6.07 -4.16
C ALA A 218 16.75 -4.75 -3.40
N TYR A 219 15.85 -4.69 -2.41
CA TYR A 219 15.59 -3.50 -1.61
C TYR A 219 16.66 -3.27 -0.54
N ILE A 220 17.18 -4.36 0.05
CA ILE A 220 18.19 -4.33 1.11
C ILE A 220 19.46 -5.07 0.62
N PRO A 221 20.26 -4.47 -0.26
CA PRO A 221 21.51 -5.09 -0.70
C PRO A 221 22.46 -5.27 0.50
N GLY A 222 22.94 -6.51 0.68
CA GLY A 222 23.80 -6.88 1.82
C GLY A 222 23.08 -7.28 3.09
N GLY A 223 21.72 -7.21 3.14
CA GLY A 223 20.89 -7.77 4.21
C GLY A 223 21.02 -7.07 5.57
N LYS A 224 21.73 -5.94 5.66
CA LYS A 224 21.85 -5.13 6.88
C LYS A 224 21.06 -3.84 6.71
N TYR A 225 20.23 -3.51 7.69
CA TYR A 225 19.40 -2.32 7.66
C TYR A 225 18.98 -1.90 9.08
N GLU A 226 18.82 -0.62 9.25
CA GLU A 226 18.32 0.03 10.46
C GLU A 226 17.59 1.33 10.06
N PRO A 227 16.52 1.71 10.74
CA PRO A 227 15.87 0.97 11.84
C PRO A 227 15.07 -0.23 11.30
N LYS A 228 14.98 -1.29 12.08
CA LYS A 228 14.35 -2.57 11.69
C LYS A 228 12.86 -2.40 11.40
N GLU A 229 12.16 -1.65 12.23
CA GLU A 229 10.73 -1.38 12.13
C GLU A 229 10.31 -0.62 10.86
N TRP A 230 11.25 0.04 10.17
CA TRP A 230 10.95 0.71 8.90
C TRP A 230 10.82 -0.27 7.73
N PHE A 231 11.29 -1.47 7.91
CA PHE A 231 11.13 -2.55 6.95
C PHE A 231 10.14 -3.62 7.44
N SER A 232 10.19 -3.96 8.71
CA SER A 232 9.34 -4.95 9.37
C SER A 232 8.54 -4.26 10.48
N ALA A 233 7.40 -3.68 10.15
CA ALA A 233 6.59 -2.91 11.10
C ALA A 233 6.13 -3.73 12.32
N VAL A 234 6.05 -5.06 12.20
CA VAL A 234 5.78 -5.99 13.31
C VAL A 234 6.85 -5.93 14.39
N ASP A 235 8.08 -5.60 14.01
CA ASP A 235 9.24 -5.56 14.92
C ASP A 235 9.41 -4.22 15.65
N ALA A 236 8.50 -3.27 15.47
CA ALA A 236 8.51 -2.04 16.24
C ALA A 236 8.46 -2.34 17.75
N GLU A 237 9.24 -1.61 18.54
CA GLU A 237 9.32 -1.76 19.99
C GLU A 237 7.94 -1.56 20.64
N SER A 238 7.12 -0.66 20.11
CA SER A 238 5.76 -0.41 20.57
C SER A 238 4.82 -0.14 19.40
N HIS A 239 3.58 -0.63 19.52
CA HIS A 239 2.47 -0.33 18.61
C HIS A 239 1.41 0.56 19.28
N ALA A 240 1.67 1.04 20.50
CA ALA A 240 0.77 1.95 21.20
C ALA A 240 0.70 3.32 20.49
N GLY A 241 -0.48 3.94 20.55
CA GLY A 241 -0.71 5.27 19.98
C GLY A 241 -0.82 5.32 18.46
N LEU A 242 -0.81 4.16 17.77
CA LEU A 242 -1.04 4.10 16.33
C LEU A 242 -2.52 4.32 15.99
N PRO A 243 -2.83 4.86 14.80
CA PRO A 243 -4.20 5.16 14.41
C PRO A 243 -4.99 3.88 14.16
N GLU A 244 -6.32 4.01 14.10
CA GLU A 244 -7.19 2.90 13.75
C GLU A 244 -6.78 2.26 12.42
N ALA A 245 -6.79 0.91 12.39
CA ALA A 245 -6.31 0.14 11.27
C ALA A 245 -7.40 -0.71 10.60
N TYR A 246 -7.34 -0.80 9.28
CA TYR A 246 -7.98 -1.84 8.49
C TYR A 246 -6.88 -2.71 7.87
N VAL A 247 -6.80 -3.96 8.29
CA VAL A 247 -5.84 -4.93 7.77
C VAL A 247 -6.59 -5.96 6.95
N GLU A 248 -6.24 -6.08 5.68
CA GLU A 248 -6.83 -7.03 4.75
C GLU A 248 -5.78 -8.04 4.32
N THR A 249 -6.10 -9.33 4.40
CA THR A 249 -5.19 -10.42 4.02
C THR A 249 -5.81 -11.31 2.95
N ALA A 250 -4.99 -11.94 2.13
CA ALA A 250 -5.43 -12.91 1.13
C ALA A 250 -5.18 -14.34 1.61
N GLU A 251 -6.12 -15.27 1.34
CA GLU A 251 -6.07 -16.64 1.85
C GLU A 251 -4.80 -17.40 1.42
N PHE A 252 -4.45 -17.32 0.13
CA PHE A 252 -3.30 -18.02 -0.45
C PHE A 252 -2.14 -17.06 -0.70
N ASP A 253 -1.66 -16.40 0.36
CA ASP A 253 -0.63 -15.38 0.29
C ASP A 253 0.48 -15.65 1.31
N CYS A 254 1.72 -15.61 0.87
CA CYS A 254 2.87 -15.79 1.76
C CYS A 254 2.99 -14.68 2.82
N LEU A 255 2.42 -13.50 2.59
CA LEU A 255 2.43 -12.38 3.54
C LEU A 255 1.24 -12.39 4.52
N ARG A 256 0.32 -13.37 4.41
CA ARG A 256 -0.90 -13.44 5.21
C ARG A 256 -0.65 -13.37 6.71
N ASP A 257 0.26 -14.21 7.19
CA ASP A 257 0.51 -14.33 8.64
C ASP A 257 1.21 -13.10 9.21
N GLY A 258 2.02 -12.40 8.40
CA GLY A 258 2.58 -11.09 8.77
C GLY A 258 1.48 -10.05 8.99
N GLY A 259 0.46 -10.03 8.13
CA GLY A 259 -0.72 -9.17 8.31
C GLY A 259 -1.49 -9.50 9.59
N PHE A 260 -1.67 -10.79 9.91
CA PHE A 260 -2.29 -11.24 11.17
C PHE A 260 -1.50 -10.79 12.39
N ARG A 261 -0.18 -11.00 12.38
CA ARG A 261 0.71 -10.60 13.49
C ARG A 261 0.68 -9.09 13.73
N TYR A 262 0.68 -8.28 12.66
CA TYR A 262 0.58 -6.83 12.78
C TYR A 262 -0.76 -6.41 13.39
N TYR A 263 -1.87 -7.00 12.94
CA TYR A 263 -3.18 -6.78 13.54
C TYR A 263 -3.18 -7.11 15.05
N GLU A 264 -2.65 -8.27 15.44
CA GLU A 264 -2.57 -8.69 16.85
C GLU A 264 -1.72 -7.72 17.69
N LYS A 265 -0.62 -7.21 17.14
CA LYS A 265 0.23 -6.20 17.79
C LYS A 265 -0.53 -4.90 18.04
N LEU A 266 -1.30 -4.43 17.06
CA LEU A 266 -2.14 -3.23 17.19
C LEU A 266 -3.20 -3.40 18.28
N VAL A 267 -3.94 -4.50 18.24
CA VAL A 267 -5.00 -4.77 19.23
C VAL A 267 -4.42 -4.92 20.63
N SER A 268 -3.33 -5.66 20.78
CA SER A 268 -2.65 -5.85 22.05
C SER A 268 -2.10 -4.54 22.65
N ALA A 269 -1.78 -3.58 21.79
CA ALA A 269 -1.33 -2.24 22.17
C ALA A 269 -2.49 -1.26 22.42
N GLY A 270 -3.74 -1.70 22.34
CA GLY A 270 -4.94 -0.88 22.60
C GLY A 270 -5.44 -0.06 21.41
N SER A 271 -4.86 -0.24 20.20
CA SER A 271 -5.36 0.40 19.00
C SER A 271 -6.62 -0.32 18.48
N LYS A 272 -7.60 0.45 17.97
CA LYS A 272 -8.71 -0.15 17.22
C LYS A 272 -8.19 -0.73 15.91
N ALA A 273 -8.54 -1.96 15.58
CA ALA A 273 -8.17 -2.57 14.31
C ALA A 273 -9.28 -3.52 13.82
N THR A 274 -9.46 -3.55 12.51
CA THR A 274 -10.34 -4.49 11.81
C THR A 274 -9.49 -5.40 10.96
N LEU A 275 -9.64 -6.72 11.09
CA LEU A 275 -9.02 -7.71 10.24
C LEU A 275 -10.05 -8.30 9.27
N PHE A 276 -9.73 -8.33 7.99
CA PHE A 276 -10.56 -8.97 6.97
C PHE A 276 -9.73 -9.93 6.11
N GLU A 277 -9.90 -11.22 6.33
CA GLU A 277 -9.31 -12.24 5.46
C GLU A 277 -10.22 -12.53 4.27
N THR A 278 -9.73 -12.31 3.05
CA THR A 278 -10.44 -12.63 1.82
C THR A 278 -10.27 -14.10 1.46
N LYS A 279 -11.35 -14.75 0.97
CA LYS A 279 -11.35 -16.18 0.63
C LYS A 279 -11.20 -16.43 -0.86
N GLY A 280 -10.50 -17.51 -1.21
CA GLY A 280 -10.22 -17.86 -2.60
C GLY A 280 -9.30 -16.87 -3.31
N THR A 281 -8.50 -16.12 -2.59
CA THR A 281 -7.68 -15.02 -3.11
C THR A 281 -6.18 -15.35 -3.01
N MET A 282 -5.41 -14.66 -3.82
CA MET A 282 -3.95 -14.67 -3.83
C MET A 282 -3.44 -13.25 -3.64
N HIS A 283 -2.16 -13.09 -3.39
CA HIS A 283 -1.52 -11.79 -3.32
C HIS A 283 -1.87 -10.92 -4.54
N GLY A 284 -2.14 -9.62 -4.34
CA GLY A 284 -2.42 -8.70 -5.44
C GLY A 284 -3.70 -9.00 -6.23
N TYR A 285 -4.68 -9.67 -5.64
CA TYR A 285 -5.94 -10.02 -6.31
C TYR A 285 -6.73 -8.80 -6.84
N ASP A 286 -6.39 -7.60 -6.40
CA ASP A 286 -6.94 -6.34 -6.91
C ASP A 286 -6.65 -6.09 -8.40
N ILE A 287 -5.75 -6.86 -9.01
CA ILE A 287 -5.56 -6.88 -10.47
C ILE A 287 -6.88 -7.21 -11.21
N ALA A 288 -7.75 -7.99 -10.58
CA ALA A 288 -9.06 -8.36 -11.10
C ALA A 288 -10.12 -7.31 -10.74
N THR A 289 -9.95 -6.08 -11.17
CA THR A 289 -10.78 -4.91 -10.83
C THR A 289 -12.28 -5.03 -11.14
N LYS A 290 -12.68 -6.08 -11.90
CA LYS A 290 -14.08 -6.38 -12.26
C LYS A 290 -14.65 -7.60 -11.53
N SER A 291 -13.89 -8.20 -10.61
CA SER A 291 -14.32 -9.38 -9.86
C SER A 291 -15.30 -9.04 -8.74
N GLU A 292 -16.10 -10.02 -8.33
CA GLU A 292 -16.99 -9.89 -7.16
C GLU A 292 -16.20 -9.64 -5.88
N ILE A 293 -15.04 -10.30 -5.73
CA ILE A 293 -14.19 -10.11 -4.55
C ILE A 293 -13.62 -8.69 -4.49
N TYR A 294 -13.19 -8.11 -5.62
CA TYR A 294 -12.76 -6.71 -5.66
C TYR A 294 -13.89 -5.77 -5.21
N SER A 295 -15.11 -5.98 -5.72
CA SER A 295 -16.28 -5.17 -5.36
C SER A 295 -16.61 -5.27 -3.88
N LEU A 296 -16.55 -6.48 -3.30
CA LEU A 296 -16.75 -6.72 -1.87
C LEU A 296 -15.69 -5.98 -1.02
N CYS A 297 -14.40 -6.10 -1.41
CA CYS A 297 -13.31 -5.44 -0.69
C CYS A 297 -13.40 -3.92 -0.79
N MET A 298 -13.70 -3.38 -1.97
CA MET A 298 -13.96 -1.94 -2.13
C MET A 298 -15.07 -1.45 -1.21
N LYS A 299 -16.17 -2.18 -1.10
CA LYS A 299 -17.26 -1.84 -0.17
C LYS A 299 -16.75 -1.77 1.27
N LYS A 300 -16.04 -2.79 1.76
CA LYS A 300 -15.52 -2.83 3.13
C LYS A 300 -14.51 -1.72 3.42
N ARG A 301 -13.58 -1.48 2.50
CA ARG A 301 -12.56 -0.41 2.58
C ARG A 301 -13.23 0.97 2.67
N THR A 302 -14.24 1.21 1.82
CA THR A 302 -14.95 2.49 1.80
C THR A 302 -15.88 2.67 3.00
N GLU A 303 -16.55 1.63 3.49
CA GLU A 303 -17.34 1.66 4.73
C GLU A 303 -16.44 2.01 5.94
N PHE A 304 -15.27 1.40 6.03
CA PHE A 304 -14.30 1.69 7.09
C PHE A 304 -13.84 3.16 7.03
N LEU A 305 -13.34 3.61 5.87
CA LEU A 305 -12.83 4.97 5.70
C LEU A 305 -13.90 6.04 5.90
N LYS A 306 -15.11 5.81 5.38
CA LYS A 306 -16.23 6.73 5.56
C LYS A 306 -16.53 6.95 7.04
N ARG A 307 -16.66 5.87 7.82
CA ARG A 307 -16.88 5.95 9.26
C ARG A 307 -15.78 6.73 9.96
N VAL A 308 -14.50 6.42 9.68
CA VAL A 308 -13.37 7.13 10.31
C VAL A 308 -13.37 8.62 9.96
N PHE A 309 -13.65 8.98 8.72
CA PHE A 309 -13.72 10.39 8.31
C PHE A 309 -14.87 11.14 8.95
N GLU A 310 -16.01 10.49 9.20
CA GLU A 310 -17.17 11.06 9.90
C GLU A 310 -16.89 11.23 11.40
N GLU A 311 -16.23 10.29 12.06
CA GLU A 311 -15.86 10.36 13.48
C GLU A 311 -14.81 11.45 13.81
N LYS A 312 -14.10 11.95 12.79
CA LYS A 312 -13.06 12.99 12.92
C LYS A 312 -13.53 14.38 12.46
N GLN A 313 -14.80 14.52 12.04
CA GLN A 313 -15.42 15.82 11.78
C GLN A 313 -15.60 16.61 13.09
#